data_9bf15c962994d0be3ce8546378f7971f
#
_entry.id   9bf15c962994d0be3ce8546378f7971f
#
_cell.length_a   1.000
_cell.length_b   1.000
_cell.length_c   1.000
_cell.angle_alpha   90.00
_cell.angle_beta   90.00
_cell.angle_gamma   90.00
#
_symmetry.space_group_name_H-M   'P 1'
#
loop_
_entity.id
_entity.type
_entity.pdbx_description
1 polymer ?
#
loop_
_entity_poly.entity_id
_entity_poly.type
_entity_poly.pdbx_seq_one_letter_code
_entity_poly.pdbx_strand_id
1 'polypeptide(L)'
;RQRQMGIRDSWSAPLDDLNNWVCHGHSFHTRDDRDHKSDTEGMTDRKLFAPDVIEKDGKYYLYAYIVGSKGVVGVSDKPEGPFKLLSQYKYDPEDAGDDGIYNDAGVLVDDDGRVYIYYGFTESNFNEIDPADMYTIKKGSYKRAVIDDSDNAPQEQRFFEASSPRKIGDTYYLIYSPCVGSRLAYATSDKPQGPFKYRGYIIDNGVDYPGGNDHGSVCDINGQWYIFYHRMTNNTIMSRRACVEKIEILPDGTVPTVEMTSLGFEDSLDPFKPYPADIACVLKGGCFITEKDIFTRSIVNITEGNVIGYKYFDFGEDFSSKTMKIALKVRGMGTVAKVAVYADDYENSEPVGYVDIGTGDGVYTGIVKSLTGRHSIFFVPHHGVEGWTADYFKIKPLFELEEFVFMK
;
A
#
# COMPACT_ATOMS: atom_id res chain seq x y z
N ARG A 1 -16.13 1.74 -14.39
CA ARG A 1 -16.92 1.48 -13.15
C ARG A 1 -15.93 1.49 -11.99
N GLN A 2 -16.01 2.48 -11.10
CA GLN A 2 -15.22 2.53 -9.87
C GLN A 2 -15.46 1.24 -9.08
N ARG A 3 -14.41 0.47 -8.82
CA ARG A 3 -14.47 -0.62 -7.85
C ARG A 3 -14.66 0.02 -6.47
N GLN A 4 -15.84 -0.12 -5.94
CA GLN A 4 -16.10 0.21 -4.54
C GLN A 4 -15.27 -0.73 -3.67
N MET A 5 -14.64 -0.20 -2.62
CA MET A 5 -13.92 -1.01 -1.64
C MET A 5 -14.83 -2.13 -1.13
N GLY A 6 -14.38 -3.34 -1.29
CA GLY A 6 -14.93 -4.58 -0.79
C GLY A 6 -13.85 -5.62 -1.09
N ILE A 7 -13.53 -6.46 -0.11
CA ILE A 7 -12.59 -7.55 -0.33
C ILE A 7 -13.28 -8.51 -1.27
N ARG A 8 -12.72 -8.60 -2.46
CA ARG A 8 -13.25 -9.51 -3.48
C ARG A 8 -12.26 -10.59 -3.84
N ASP A 9 -10.99 -10.32 -3.67
CA ASP A 9 -9.91 -11.19 -4.09
C ASP A 9 -8.83 -11.29 -2.99
N SER A 10 -8.10 -12.37 -3.05
CA SER A 10 -6.87 -12.61 -2.31
C SER A 10 -5.74 -12.93 -3.28
N TRP A 11 -4.52 -12.75 -2.84
CA TRP A 11 -3.33 -12.97 -3.64
C TRP A 11 -2.32 -13.76 -2.83
N SER A 12 -1.61 -14.68 -3.49
CA SER A 12 -0.49 -15.38 -2.88
C SER A 12 0.70 -15.45 -3.82
N ALA A 13 1.88 -15.60 -3.24
CA ALA A 13 3.11 -15.91 -3.95
C ALA A 13 3.86 -17.03 -3.24
N PRO A 14 4.65 -17.86 -3.95
CA PRO A 14 5.55 -18.81 -3.32
C PRO A 14 6.58 -18.07 -2.47
N LEU A 15 6.97 -18.65 -1.32
CA LEU A 15 7.98 -18.03 -0.42
C LEU A 15 9.39 -17.99 -1.05
N ASP A 16 9.64 -18.76 -2.09
CA ASP A 16 10.88 -18.79 -2.87
C ASP A 16 10.82 -17.95 -4.15
N ASP A 17 9.65 -17.39 -4.49
CA ASP A 17 9.45 -16.49 -5.63
C ASP A 17 8.37 -15.44 -5.32
N LEU A 18 8.74 -14.42 -4.54
CA LEU A 18 7.83 -13.36 -4.07
C LEU A 18 7.36 -12.41 -5.19
N ASN A 19 7.84 -12.56 -6.42
CA ASN A 19 7.36 -11.79 -7.57
C ASN A 19 6.26 -12.51 -8.37
N ASN A 20 6.02 -13.79 -8.10
CA ASN A 20 5.07 -14.63 -8.82
C ASN A 20 3.69 -14.67 -8.11
N TRP A 21 2.99 -13.53 -8.14
CA TRP A 21 1.69 -13.39 -7.47
C TRP A 21 0.55 -13.98 -8.29
N VAL A 22 -0.26 -14.82 -7.63
CA VAL A 22 -1.48 -15.43 -8.17
C VAL A 22 -2.70 -14.79 -7.52
N CYS A 23 -3.65 -14.33 -8.36
CA CYS A 23 -4.94 -13.84 -7.92
C CYS A 23 -5.92 -15.02 -7.78
N HIS A 24 -6.49 -15.20 -6.59
CA HIS A 24 -7.44 -16.27 -6.30
C HIS A 24 -8.91 -15.88 -6.54
N GLY A 25 -9.15 -14.61 -6.92
CA GLY A 25 -10.50 -14.14 -7.21
C GLY A 25 -11.33 -13.92 -5.95
N HIS A 26 -12.38 -14.73 -5.75
CA HIS A 26 -13.32 -14.55 -4.66
C HIS A 26 -12.74 -14.92 -3.30
N SER A 27 -12.68 -13.97 -2.37
CA SER A 27 -12.29 -14.19 -0.98
C SER A 27 -13.49 -14.09 -0.01
N PHE A 28 -14.12 -12.90 0.07
CA PHE A 28 -15.31 -12.65 0.90
C PHE A 28 -16.12 -11.47 0.38
N HIS A 29 -17.44 -11.61 0.23
CA HIS A 29 -18.33 -10.58 -0.30
C HIS A 29 -19.52 -10.31 0.62
N THR A 30 -19.90 -9.04 0.76
CA THR A 30 -21.14 -8.65 1.46
C THR A 30 -22.33 -8.47 0.53
N ARG A 31 -22.11 -8.47 -0.80
CA ARG A 31 -23.15 -8.21 -1.80
C ARG A 31 -23.15 -9.29 -2.87
N ASP A 32 -24.34 -9.57 -3.39
CA ASP A 32 -24.45 -10.32 -4.63
C ASP A 32 -23.75 -9.57 -5.77
N ASP A 33 -23.02 -10.25 -6.57
CA ASP A 33 -22.55 -9.80 -7.87
C ASP A 33 -22.98 -10.77 -8.98
N ARG A 34 -22.47 -10.58 -10.20
CA ARG A 34 -22.84 -11.40 -11.34
C ARG A 34 -22.56 -12.89 -11.13
N ASP A 35 -21.44 -13.18 -10.47
CA ASP A 35 -20.84 -14.51 -10.46
C ASP A 35 -20.89 -15.16 -9.06
N HIS A 36 -21.15 -14.35 -8.00
CA HIS A 36 -21.12 -14.81 -6.61
C HIS A 36 -22.26 -14.24 -5.78
N LYS A 37 -22.75 -15.04 -4.86
CA LYS A 37 -23.70 -14.60 -3.82
C LYS A 37 -22.93 -13.99 -2.65
N SER A 38 -23.62 -13.18 -1.86
CA SER A 38 -23.09 -12.64 -0.62
C SER A 38 -22.72 -13.75 0.36
N ASP A 39 -21.51 -13.66 0.93
CA ASP A 39 -21.02 -14.59 1.96
C ASP A 39 -21.59 -14.28 3.35
N THR A 40 -22.33 -13.17 3.49
CA THR A 40 -22.98 -12.77 4.75
C THR A 40 -24.38 -13.36 4.93
N GLU A 41 -24.78 -14.33 4.09
CA GLU A 41 -26.06 -15.03 4.15
C GLU A 41 -27.27 -14.07 4.16
N GLY A 42 -27.15 -12.91 3.50
CA GLY A 42 -28.18 -11.88 3.46
C GLY A 42 -28.27 -10.99 4.71
N MET A 43 -27.36 -11.13 5.66
CA MET A 43 -27.30 -10.33 6.87
C MET A 43 -27.14 -8.83 6.57
N THR A 44 -26.35 -8.52 5.55
CA THR A 44 -26.11 -7.13 5.10
C THR A 44 -25.58 -7.08 3.67
N ASP A 45 -25.91 -6.00 2.97
CA ASP A 45 -25.36 -5.63 1.68
C ASP A 45 -24.41 -4.42 1.76
N ARG A 46 -24.07 -3.98 2.97
CA ARG A 46 -23.26 -2.78 3.21
C ARG A 46 -21.79 -3.03 2.89
N LYS A 47 -21.04 -1.95 2.79
CA LYS A 47 -19.62 -1.99 2.46
C LYS A 47 -18.82 -2.63 3.59
N LEU A 48 -17.88 -3.48 3.21
CA LEU A 48 -16.88 -4.10 4.06
C LEU A 48 -15.58 -3.34 3.92
N PHE A 49 -14.91 -3.11 5.05
CA PHE A 49 -13.65 -2.39 5.13
C PHE A 49 -12.63 -3.16 5.98
N ALA A 50 -11.35 -2.83 5.75
CA ALA A 50 -10.20 -3.12 6.58
C ALA A 50 -10.20 -4.52 7.22
N PRO A 51 -10.10 -5.59 6.45
CA PRO A 51 -10.03 -6.93 6.99
C PRO A 51 -8.65 -7.23 7.54
N ASP A 52 -8.62 -8.09 8.54
CA ASP A 52 -7.43 -8.82 8.94
C ASP A 52 -7.69 -10.33 8.91
N VAL A 53 -6.64 -11.12 8.67
CA VAL A 53 -6.73 -12.58 8.62
C VAL A 53 -5.65 -13.18 9.50
N ILE A 54 -6.06 -14.11 10.36
CA ILE A 54 -5.13 -14.88 11.20
C ILE A 54 -5.33 -16.37 11.02
N GLU A 55 -4.27 -17.13 11.25
CA GLU A 55 -4.32 -18.59 11.36
C GLU A 55 -4.45 -18.98 12.85
N LYS A 56 -5.30 -19.96 13.14
CA LYS A 56 -5.34 -20.64 14.43
C LYS A 56 -5.85 -22.08 14.25
N ASP A 57 -5.07 -23.02 14.78
CA ASP A 57 -5.40 -24.46 14.81
C ASP A 57 -5.73 -25.02 13.41
N GLY A 58 -4.97 -24.58 12.38
CA GLY A 58 -5.11 -25.02 11.00
C GLY A 58 -6.31 -24.44 10.25
N LYS A 59 -6.94 -23.41 10.81
CA LYS A 59 -8.01 -22.64 10.17
C LYS A 59 -7.63 -21.18 10.06
N TYR A 60 -8.20 -20.49 9.07
CA TYR A 60 -8.00 -19.07 8.84
C TYR A 60 -9.27 -18.31 9.16
N TYR A 61 -9.13 -17.25 9.94
CA TYR A 61 -10.24 -16.41 10.41
C TYR A 61 -10.08 -15.00 9.86
N LEU A 62 -11.09 -14.54 9.13
CA LEU A 62 -11.15 -13.21 8.56
C LEU A 62 -12.03 -12.33 9.45
N TYR A 63 -11.47 -11.23 9.92
CA TYR A 63 -12.14 -10.20 10.72
C TYR A 63 -12.38 -8.98 9.86
N ALA A 64 -13.60 -8.48 9.81
CA ALA A 64 -13.92 -7.38 8.94
C ALA A 64 -14.96 -6.43 9.54
N TYR A 65 -14.72 -5.14 9.35
CA TYR A 65 -15.70 -4.11 9.66
C TYR A 65 -16.72 -3.99 8.53
N ILE A 66 -18.00 -3.99 8.87
CA ILE A 66 -19.08 -3.73 7.93
C ILE A 66 -19.89 -2.53 8.42
N VAL A 67 -20.01 -1.51 7.56
CA VAL A 67 -20.68 -0.24 7.89
C VAL A 67 -22.05 -0.49 8.51
N GLY A 68 -22.27 0.04 9.73
CA GLY A 68 -23.52 -0.06 10.47
C GLY A 68 -23.86 -1.45 10.97
N SER A 69 -22.85 -2.32 11.13
CA SER A 69 -22.97 -3.62 11.77
C SER A 69 -21.93 -3.75 12.90
N LYS A 70 -22.03 -4.85 13.67
CA LYS A 70 -21.05 -5.20 14.69
C LYS A 70 -19.71 -5.72 14.11
N GLY A 71 -19.60 -5.82 12.79
CA GLY A 71 -18.52 -6.56 12.14
C GLY A 71 -18.80 -8.06 12.09
N VAL A 72 -17.98 -8.77 11.33
CA VAL A 72 -18.14 -10.20 11.07
C VAL A 72 -16.83 -10.95 11.21
N VAL A 73 -16.94 -12.24 11.48
CA VAL A 73 -15.85 -13.19 11.41
C VAL A 73 -16.19 -14.22 10.36
N GLY A 74 -15.33 -14.37 9.35
CA GLY A 74 -15.36 -15.44 8.36
C GLY A 74 -14.36 -16.53 8.71
N VAL A 75 -14.56 -17.75 8.22
CA VAL A 75 -13.64 -18.88 8.41
C VAL A 75 -13.39 -19.61 7.11
N SER A 76 -12.15 -20.05 6.91
CA SER A 76 -11.72 -20.87 5.78
C SER A 76 -10.72 -21.94 6.22
N ASP A 77 -10.64 -23.05 5.47
CA ASP A 77 -9.57 -24.05 5.62
C ASP A 77 -8.30 -23.67 4.83
N LYS A 78 -8.32 -22.53 4.11
CA LYS A 78 -7.22 -22.05 3.28
C LYS A 78 -6.98 -20.56 3.51
N PRO A 79 -5.71 -20.10 3.47
CA PRO A 79 -5.39 -18.69 3.68
C PRO A 79 -5.99 -17.74 2.63
N GLU A 80 -6.10 -18.20 1.38
CA GLU A 80 -6.68 -17.42 0.29
C GLU A 80 -8.21 -17.38 0.30
N GLY A 81 -8.87 -18.18 1.12
CA GLY A 81 -10.32 -18.33 1.12
C GLY A 81 -10.81 -19.39 0.12
N PRO A 82 -12.08 -19.35 -0.35
CA PRO A 82 -13.10 -18.39 0.09
C PRO A 82 -13.48 -18.57 1.55
N PHE A 83 -13.73 -17.45 2.23
CA PHE A 83 -14.20 -17.47 3.61
C PHE A 83 -15.73 -17.59 3.64
N LYS A 84 -16.25 -18.31 4.63
CA LYS A 84 -17.68 -18.42 4.93
C LYS A 84 -17.97 -17.67 6.23
N LEU A 85 -19.13 -17.03 6.31
CA LEU A 85 -19.56 -16.39 7.55
C LEU A 85 -19.57 -17.41 8.70
N LEU A 86 -18.82 -17.11 9.76
CA LEU A 86 -18.83 -17.85 11.01
C LEU A 86 -19.82 -17.24 11.98
N SER A 87 -19.70 -15.94 12.27
CA SER A 87 -20.57 -15.18 13.17
C SER A 87 -20.37 -13.67 13.02
N GLN A 88 -21.23 -12.89 13.65
CA GLN A 88 -20.92 -11.53 14.09
C GLN A 88 -20.19 -11.63 15.45
N TYR A 89 -19.48 -10.56 15.84
CA TYR A 89 -18.94 -10.46 17.19
C TYR A 89 -20.06 -10.57 18.24
N LYS A 90 -19.78 -11.34 19.32
CA LYS A 90 -20.64 -11.44 20.50
C LYS A 90 -19.93 -10.80 21.67
N TYR A 91 -20.60 -9.83 22.32
CA TYR A 91 -20.06 -9.09 23.44
C TYR A 91 -21.18 -8.57 24.33
N ASP A 92 -20.86 -8.35 25.60
CA ASP A 92 -21.69 -7.55 26.49
C ASP A 92 -21.46 -6.05 26.20
N PRO A 93 -22.46 -5.16 26.26
CA PRO A 93 -22.29 -3.74 25.92
C PRO A 93 -21.19 -3.03 26.73
N GLU A 94 -20.90 -3.47 27.91
CA GLU A 94 -19.84 -2.95 28.79
C GLU A 94 -18.41 -3.36 28.35
N ASP A 95 -18.31 -4.34 27.47
CA ASP A 95 -17.04 -4.87 26.92
C ASP A 95 -16.78 -4.41 25.47
N ALA A 96 -17.49 -3.39 25.00
CA ALA A 96 -17.26 -2.78 23.71
C ALA A 96 -16.93 -1.30 23.88
N GLY A 97 -16.20 -0.71 22.94
CA GLY A 97 -16.05 0.75 22.83
C GLY A 97 -17.40 1.43 22.61
N ASP A 98 -17.43 2.76 22.65
CA ASP A 98 -18.63 3.60 22.76
C ASP A 98 -19.81 3.23 21.84
N ASP A 99 -19.54 2.64 20.66
CA ASP A 99 -20.56 2.26 19.68
C ASP A 99 -20.68 0.74 19.44
N GLY A 100 -19.83 -0.08 20.11
CA GLY A 100 -19.73 -1.51 19.80
C GLY A 100 -19.32 -1.78 18.35
N ILE A 101 -18.59 -0.84 17.76
CA ILE A 101 -18.10 -0.90 16.39
C ILE A 101 -16.62 -1.30 16.41
N TYR A 102 -16.33 -2.45 15.86
CA TYR A 102 -14.96 -2.96 15.72
C TYR A 102 -14.35 -2.46 14.40
N ASN A 103 -14.11 -1.13 14.35
CA ASN A 103 -13.57 -0.48 13.17
C ASN A 103 -12.11 -0.87 12.97
N ASP A 104 -11.74 -1.28 11.75
CA ASP A 104 -10.39 -1.61 11.33
C ASP A 104 -9.67 -2.57 12.31
N ALA A 105 -10.36 -3.67 12.62
CA ALA A 105 -9.88 -4.62 13.61
C ALA A 105 -8.63 -5.37 13.12
N GLY A 106 -7.58 -5.32 13.93
CA GLY A 106 -6.40 -6.17 13.81
C GLY A 106 -6.39 -7.23 14.90
N VAL A 107 -6.04 -8.46 14.59
CA VAL A 107 -6.11 -9.59 15.50
C VAL A 107 -4.74 -10.25 15.67
N LEU A 108 -4.44 -10.69 16.89
CA LEU A 108 -3.20 -11.35 17.27
C LEU A 108 -3.52 -12.66 18.02
N VAL A 109 -2.95 -13.76 17.56
CA VAL A 109 -2.83 -15.00 18.36
C VAL A 109 -1.50 -14.97 19.05
N ASP A 110 -1.50 -14.99 20.39
CA ASP A 110 -0.29 -14.99 21.20
C ASP A 110 0.28 -16.40 21.38
N ASP A 111 1.53 -16.50 21.81
CA ASP A 111 2.26 -17.76 22.00
C ASP A 111 1.59 -18.71 23.01
N ASP A 112 0.81 -18.17 23.94
CA ASP A 112 0.04 -18.95 24.92
C ASP A 112 -1.37 -19.34 24.43
N GLY A 113 -1.68 -19.06 23.15
CA GLY A 113 -2.94 -19.37 22.50
C GLY A 113 -4.08 -18.40 22.79
N ARG A 114 -3.86 -17.35 23.58
CA ARG A 114 -4.84 -16.26 23.72
C ARG A 114 -4.96 -15.47 22.43
N VAL A 115 -6.14 -14.90 22.23
CA VAL A 115 -6.46 -14.14 21.01
C VAL A 115 -6.87 -12.73 21.41
N TYR A 116 -6.23 -11.74 20.81
CA TYR A 116 -6.46 -10.33 21.10
C TYR A 116 -6.94 -9.60 19.86
N ILE A 117 -7.83 -8.62 20.05
CA ILE A 117 -8.34 -7.74 19.00
C ILE A 117 -8.11 -6.29 19.36
N TYR A 118 -7.54 -5.53 18.42
CA TYR A 118 -7.29 -4.10 18.50
C TYR A 118 -8.11 -3.42 17.43
N TYR A 119 -8.81 -2.34 17.76
CA TYR A 119 -9.74 -1.69 16.86
C TYR A 119 -10.00 -0.25 17.28
N GLY A 120 -10.66 0.51 16.40
CA GLY A 120 -11.19 1.81 16.74
C GLY A 120 -11.11 2.83 15.61
N PHE A 121 -11.77 3.94 15.85
CA PHE A 121 -11.74 5.13 15.01
C PHE A 121 -11.51 6.35 15.92
N THR A 122 -10.38 7.03 15.73
CA THR A 122 -9.86 8.12 16.59
C THR A 122 -9.55 7.74 18.03
N GLU A 123 -9.86 6.53 18.43
CA GLU A 123 -9.59 5.98 19.75
C GLU A 123 -9.18 4.51 19.61
N SER A 124 -8.08 4.14 20.24
CA SER A 124 -7.55 2.77 20.20
C SER A 124 -8.14 1.90 21.30
N ASN A 125 -8.80 0.82 20.93
CA ASN A 125 -9.45 -0.12 21.84
C ASN A 125 -8.84 -1.51 21.75
N PHE A 126 -9.03 -2.29 22.79
CA PHE A 126 -8.51 -3.66 22.94
C PHE A 126 -9.54 -4.54 23.65
N ASN A 127 -9.63 -5.78 23.18
CA ASN A 127 -10.32 -6.87 23.89
C ASN A 127 -9.56 -8.18 23.72
N GLU A 128 -9.93 -9.17 24.55
CA GLU A 128 -9.57 -10.57 24.37
C GLU A 128 -10.76 -11.32 23.75
N ILE A 129 -10.48 -12.14 22.73
CA ILE A 129 -11.47 -13.02 22.08
C ILE A 129 -11.38 -14.39 22.72
N ASP A 130 -12.52 -15.08 22.86
CA ASP A 130 -12.53 -16.49 23.27
C ASP A 130 -11.93 -17.37 22.16
N PRO A 131 -10.78 -18.03 22.38
CA PRO A 131 -10.14 -18.85 21.36
C PRO A 131 -10.95 -20.11 21.02
N ALA A 132 -11.99 -20.46 21.78
CA ALA A 132 -12.82 -21.62 21.50
C ALA A 132 -13.78 -21.41 20.34
N ASP A 133 -14.21 -20.16 20.09
CA ASP A 133 -15.13 -19.83 18.99
C ASP A 133 -14.64 -18.73 18.07
N MET A 134 -13.64 -17.94 18.46
CA MET A 134 -13.00 -16.90 17.67
C MET A 134 -13.85 -15.66 17.36
N TYR A 135 -15.02 -15.50 17.98
CA TYR A 135 -15.89 -14.34 17.78
C TYR A 135 -16.53 -13.78 19.05
N THR A 136 -16.44 -14.50 20.18
CA THR A 136 -16.97 -14.02 21.47
C THR A 136 -15.90 -13.20 22.19
N ILE A 137 -16.25 -11.96 22.55
CA ILE A 137 -15.40 -11.08 23.35
C ILE A 137 -15.49 -11.52 24.81
N LYS A 138 -14.35 -11.73 25.45
CA LYS A 138 -14.30 -12.12 26.85
C LYS A 138 -14.74 -10.99 27.76
N LYS A 139 -15.62 -11.33 28.71
CA LYS A 139 -16.13 -10.40 29.70
C LYS A 139 -15.01 -9.77 30.55
N GLY A 140 -15.06 -8.45 30.71
CA GLY A 140 -14.09 -7.67 31.51
C GLY A 140 -12.72 -7.49 30.82
N SER A 141 -12.59 -7.83 29.54
CA SER A 141 -11.33 -7.70 28.81
C SER A 141 -11.13 -6.32 28.17
N TYR A 142 -12.17 -5.50 28.08
CA TYR A 142 -12.13 -4.21 27.43
C TYR A 142 -11.09 -3.26 28.02
N LYS A 143 -10.30 -2.65 27.15
CA LYS A 143 -9.38 -1.54 27.47
C LYS A 143 -9.53 -0.46 26.41
N ARG A 144 -9.68 0.77 26.89
CA ARG A 144 -9.75 1.99 26.10
C ARG A 144 -8.39 2.65 26.02
N ALA A 145 -8.14 3.39 24.96
CA ALA A 145 -6.95 4.24 24.81
C ALA A 145 -5.63 3.48 25.07
N VAL A 146 -5.47 2.32 24.42
CA VAL A 146 -4.24 1.53 24.57
C VAL A 146 -3.00 2.23 24.01
N ILE A 147 -3.20 3.18 23.07
CA ILE A 147 -2.24 4.23 22.68
C ILE A 147 -2.77 5.54 23.27
N ASP A 148 -1.90 6.45 23.72
CA ASP A 148 -2.33 7.76 24.21
C ASP A 148 -2.96 8.59 23.09
N ASP A 149 -4.27 8.79 23.15
CA ASP A 149 -5.08 9.58 22.24
C ASP A 149 -5.66 10.84 22.89
N SER A 150 -5.15 11.22 24.08
CA SER A 150 -5.54 12.44 24.77
C SER A 150 -5.25 13.70 23.93
N ASP A 151 -5.96 14.79 24.23
CA ASP A 151 -5.74 16.08 23.56
C ASP A 151 -4.32 16.65 23.79
N ASN A 152 -3.58 16.12 24.75
CA ASN A 152 -2.19 16.51 25.02
C ASN A 152 -1.17 15.74 24.16
N ALA A 153 -1.53 14.61 23.58
CA ALA A 153 -0.65 13.89 22.68
C ALA A 153 -0.59 14.59 21.31
N PRO A 154 0.60 14.69 20.69
CA PRO A 154 0.73 15.22 19.33
C PRO A 154 -0.14 14.43 18.33
N GLN A 155 -0.82 15.12 17.43
CA GLN A 155 -1.72 14.46 16.46
C GLN A 155 -1.03 13.42 15.57
N GLU A 156 0.24 13.62 15.27
CA GLU A 156 1.10 12.69 14.53
C GLU A 156 1.43 11.40 15.30
N GLN A 157 1.12 11.32 16.60
CA GLN A 157 1.29 10.15 17.46
C GLN A 157 -0.04 9.51 17.86
N ARG A 158 -1.12 10.29 17.79
CA ARG A 158 -2.46 9.81 18.19
C ARG A 158 -3.00 8.81 17.20
N PHE A 159 -3.66 7.79 17.73
CA PHE A 159 -4.33 6.79 16.93
C PHE A 159 -5.51 7.39 16.14
N PHE A 160 -5.60 7.04 14.85
CA PHE A 160 -6.75 7.35 14.03
C PHE A 160 -7.53 6.08 13.68
N GLU A 161 -6.88 5.10 13.00
CA GLU A 161 -7.47 3.82 12.59
C GLU A 161 -6.37 2.82 12.18
N ALA A 162 -6.76 1.70 11.53
CA ALA A 162 -5.82 0.80 10.87
C ALA A 162 -4.97 -0.07 11.80
N SER A 163 -5.58 -0.64 12.82
CA SER A 163 -4.88 -1.50 13.78
C SER A 163 -4.24 -2.71 13.12
N SER A 164 -2.94 -2.93 13.32
CA SER A 164 -2.22 -4.13 12.88
C SER A 164 -1.22 -4.57 13.95
N PRO A 165 -1.63 -5.47 14.85
CA PRO A 165 -0.79 -5.94 15.96
C PRO A 165 0.21 -7.01 15.48
N ARG A 166 1.39 -7.03 16.12
CA ARG A 166 2.39 -8.10 15.98
C ARG A 166 3.10 -8.32 17.32
N LYS A 167 3.49 -9.55 17.57
CA LYS A 167 4.44 -9.86 18.64
C LYS A 167 5.77 -10.26 18.01
N ILE A 168 6.84 -9.59 18.44
CA ILE A 168 8.19 -9.82 17.93
C ILE A 168 9.10 -10.00 19.16
N GLY A 169 9.57 -11.22 19.37
CA GLY A 169 10.16 -11.58 20.64
C GLY A 169 9.17 -11.40 21.79
N ASP A 170 9.58 -10.71 22.83
CA ASP A 170 8.73 -10.41 24.01
C ASP A 170 7.99 -9.06 23.88
N THR A 171 8.08 -8.38 22.74
CA THR A 171 7.52 -7.05 22.54
C THR A 171 6.29 -7.10 21.64
N TYR A 172 5.23 -6.43 22.07
CA TYR A 172 4.03 -6.21 21.28
C TYR A 172 4.19 -4.91 20.49
N TYR A 173 3.95 -4.98 19.18
CA TYR A 173 3.91 -3.86 18.26
C TYR A 173 2.48 -3.62 17.81
N LEU A 174 2.05 -2.38 17.81
CA LEU A 174 0.80 -1.97 17.19
C LEU A 174 1.12 -0.95 16.11
N ILE A 175 0.93 -1.35 14.86
CA ILE A 175 1.07 -0.49 13.68
C ILE A 175 -0.30 0.14 13.43
N TYR A 176 -0.34 1.42 13.09
CA TYR A 176 -1.59 2.16 12.92
C TYR A 176 -1.41 3.43 12.08
N SER A 177 -2.53 3.97 11.56
CA SER A 177 -2.58 5.31 10.96
C SER A 177 -2.69 6.37 12.06
N PRO A 178 -1.82 7.39 12.08
CA PRO A 178 -1.97 8.53 12.99
C PRO A 178 -3.03 9.54 12.49
N CYS A 179 -3.46 10.45 13.35
CA CYS A 179 -4.47 11.46 13.04
C CYS A 179 -4.11 12.41 11.90
N VAL A 180 -2.84 12.55 11.57
CA VAL A 180 -2.35 13.43 10.52
C VAL A 180 -1.34 12.75 9.61
N GLY A 181 -1.38 13.13 8.33
CA GLY A 181 -0.50 12.60 7.29
C GLY A 181 -0.96 11.25 6.74
N SER A 182 -0.35 10.84 5.65
CA SER A 182 -0.53 9.51 5.04
C SER A 182 0.62 8.62 5.48
N ARG A 183 0.60 8.17 6.74
CA ARG A 183 1.71 7.52 7.42
C ARG A 183 1.26 6.26 8.11
N LEU A 184 2.20 5.32 8.28
CA LEU A 184 2.07 4.23 9.23
C LEU A 184 3.00 4.49 10.41
N ALA A 185 2.39 4.76 11.55
CA ALA A 185 3.05 4.85 12.84
C ALA A 185 3.12 3.47 13.51
N TYR A 186 3.98 3.34 14.51
CA TYR A 186 3.97 2.19 15.38
C TYR A 186 4.23 2.58 16.83
N ALA A 187 3.67 1.78 17.71
CA ALA A 187 3.87 1.87 19.15
C ALA A 187 4.20 0.49 19.70
N THR A 188 4.90 0.42 20.84
CA THR A 188 5.31 -0.83 21.47
C THR A 188 4.89 -0.91 22.93
N SER A 189 4.66 -2.13 23.40
CA SER A 189 4.35 -2.45 24.79
C SER A 189 4.99 -3.79 25.21
N ASP A 190 5.22 -3.98 26.49
CA ASP A 190 5.58 -5.26 27.10
C ASP A 190 4.34 -6.13 27.45
N LYS A 191 3.14 -5.62 27.19
CA LYS A 191 1.86 -6.28 27.46
C LYS A 191 0.91 -6.15 26.29
N PRO A 192 0.11 -7.19 25.97
CA PRO A 192 -0.83 -7.12 24.87
C PRO A 192 -1.89 -6.01 25.02
N GLN A 193 -2.33 -5.73 26.24
CA GLN A 193 -3.33 -4.69 26.52
C GLN A 193 -2.74 -3.28 26.67
N GLY A 194 -1.45 -3.09 26.40
CA GLY A 194 -0.79 -1.80 26.55
C GLY A 194 -0.47 -1.42 28.04
N PRO A 195 -0.17 -0.14 28.32
CA PRO A 195 -0.18 0.95 27.34
C PRO A 195 0.94 0.85 26.31
N PHE A 196 0.62 1.16 25.07
CA PHE A 196 1.58 1.23 23.98
C PHE A 196 2.23 2.60 23.92
N LYS A 197 3.54 2.63 23.77
CA LYS A 197 4.34 3.85 23.63
C LYS A 197 4.70 4.07 22.19
N TYR A 198 4.37 5.24 21.63
CA TYR A 198 4.77 5.66 20.29
C TYR A 198 6.29 5.56 20.11
N ARG A 199 6.72 5.03 18.96
CA ARG A 199 8.12 4.81 18.61
C ARG A 199 8.58 5.54 17.36
N GLY A 200 7.67 5.86 16.43
CA GLY A 200 7.99 6.49 15.15
C GLY A 200 7.05 6.12 14.03
N TYR A 201 7.48 6.45 12.81
CA TYR A 201 6.82 6.02 11.58
C TYR A 201 7.63 4.92 10.92
N ILE A 202 6.95 3.95 10.32
CA ILE A 202 7.57 2.95 9.44
C ILE A 202 7.63 3.47 8.02
N ILE A 203 6.53 4.09 7.54
CA ILE A 203 6.41 4.63 6.19
C ILE A 203 5.71 6.00 6.21
N ASP A 204 6.14 6.93 5.35
CA ASP A 204 5.44 8.18 5.06
C ASP A 204 5.03 8.20 3.58
N ASN A 205 3.77 7.85 3.33
CA ASN A 205 3.19 7.73 1.99
C ASN A 205 2.93 9.09 1.33
N GLY A 206 3.00 10.19 2.11
CA GLY A 206 2.82 11.56 1.61
C GLY A 206 4.09 12.22 1.07
N VAL A 207 5.25 11.56 1.21
CA VAL A 207 6.52 12.08 0.69
C VAL A 207 6.65 11.71 -0.78
N ASP A 208 6.82 12.72 -1.64
CA ASP A 208 7.04 12.57 -3.09
C ASP A 208 5.91 11.84 -3.86
N TYR A 209 4.78 11.59 -3.22
CA TYR A 209 3.64 10.89 -3.79
C TYR A 209 2.32 11.56 -3.34
N PRO A 210 1.24 11.51 -4.15
CA PRO A 210 -0.07 11.99 -3.72
C PRO A 210 -0.57 11.17 -2.54
N GLY A 211 -0.46 11.66 -1.34
CA GLY A 211 -0.84 10.96 -0.12
C GLY A 211 -2.21 10.29 -0.18
N GLY A 212 -2.65 9.74 0.91
CA GLY A 212 -3.93 9.04 1.04
C GLY A 212 -4.03 8.39 2.40
N ASN A 213 -5.16 7.78 2.67
CA ASN A 213 -5.33 6.94 3.85
C ASN A 213 -4.33 5.77 3.80
N ASP A 214 -3.77 5.38 4.94
CA ASP A 214 -2.74 4.35 4.99
C ASP A 214 -3.14 3.18 5.91
N HIS A 215 -3.01 1.96 5.41
CA HIS A 215 -3.10 0.72 6.15
C HIS A 215 -1.86 -0.12 5.86
N GLY A 216 -1.37 -0.86 6.85
CA GLY A 216 -0.21 -1.71 6.62
C GLY A 216 -0.05 -2.80 7.68
N SER A 217 0.83 -3.71 7.36
CA SER A 217 1.12 -4.88 8.17
C SER A 217 2.58 -5.28 8.00
N VAL A 218 3.25 -5.61 9.08
CA VAL A 218 4.62 -6.14 9.02
C VAL A 218 4.60 -7.66 9.08
N CYS A 219 5.48 -8.32 8.34
CA CYS A 219 5.70 -9.75 8.49
C CYS A 219 7.16 -10.13 8.18
N ASP A 220 7.60 -11.22 8.80
CA ASP A 220 8.84 -11.89 8.45
C ASP A 220 8.61 -12.89 7.32
N ILE A 221 9.46 -12.84 6.30
CA ILE A 221 9.48 -13.82 5.22
C ILE A 221 10.92 -14.31 5.08
N ASN A 222 11.17 -15.54 5.47
CA ASN A 222 12.50 -16.18 5.41
C ASN A 222 13.61 -15.40 6.14
N GLY A 223 13.29 -14.74 7.25
CA GLY A 223 14.24 -13.96 8.06
C GLY A 223 14.43 -12.50 7.60
N GLN A 224 13.72 -12.06 6.59
CA GLN A 224 13.64 -10.67 6.18
C GLN A 224 12.29 -10.08 6.56
N TRP A 225 12.30 -8.98 7.30
CA TRP A 225 11.08 -8.23 7.65
C TRP A 225 10.65 -7.32 6.52
N TYR A 226 9.34 -7.25 6.32
CA TYR A 226 8.69 -6.40 5.31
C TYR A 226 7.55 -5.61 5.93
N ILE A 227 7.34 -4.39 5.42
CA ILE A 227 6.09 -3.63 5.59
C ILE A 227 5.27 -3.72 4.31
N PHE A 228 4.08 -4.29 4.40
CA PHE A 228 3.06 -4.21 3.37
C PHE A 228 2.18 -3.00 3.67
N TYR A 229 1.92 -2.19 2.65
CA TYR A 229 1.10 -0.98 2.77
C TYR A 229 0.38 -0.71 1.46
N HIS A 230 -0.32 0.40 1.34
CA HIS A 230 -0.95 0.73 0.06
C HIS A 230 -0.64 2.15 -0.36
N ARG A 231 -0.75 2.39 -1.67
CA ARG A 231 -0.71 3.72 -2.30
C ARG A 231 -2.03 4.00 -2.99
N MET A 232 -2.40 5.28 -3.02
CA MET A 232 -3.58 5.75 -3.72
C MET A 232 -3.41 5.63 -5.24
N THR A 233 -4.46 5.18 -5.92
CA THR A 233 -4.58 5.19 -7.38
C THR A 233 -5.84 5.93 -7.81
N ASN A 234 -6.00 6.19 -9.11
CA ASN A 234 -7.16 6.89 -9.67
C ASN A 234 -7.47 8.25 -9.01
N ASN A 235 -6.45 8.89 -8.45
CA ASN A 235 -6.56 10.17 -7.74
C ASN A 235 -7.66 10.18 -6.67
N THR A 236 -7.86 9.07 -5.94
CA THR A 236 -8.86 8.94 -4.89
C THR A 236 -8.42 7.97 -3.80
N ILE A 237 -8.66 8.33 -2.53
CA ILE A 237 -8.40 7.46 -1.37
C ILE A 237 -9.23 6.15 -1.40
N MET A 238 -10.22 6.06 -2.27
CA MET A 238 -11.08 4.88 -2.42
C MET A 238 -10.50 3.83 -3.38
N SER A 239 -9.39 4.12 -4.06
CA SER A 239 -8.69 3.21 -4.95
C SER A 239 -7.25 3.06 -4.48
N ARG A 240 -6.85 1.83 -4.16
CA ARG A 240 -5.60 1.54 -3.47
C ARG A 240 -4.87 0.39 -4.13
N ARG A 241 -3.54 0.47 -4.13
CA ARG A 241 -2.64 -0.55 -4.64
C ARG A 241 -1.70 -1.02 -3.53
N ALA A 242 -1.56 -2.33 -3.39
CA ALA A 242 -0.60 -2.92 -2.46
C ALA A 242 0.84 -2.59 -2.87
N CYS A 243 1.65 -2.26 -1.88
CA CYS A 243 3.07 -1.97 -1.98
C CYS A 243 3.81 -2.71 -0.86
N VAL A 244 5.11 -2.88 -1.02
CA VAL A 244 5.96 -3.54 -0.03
C VAL A 244 7.34 -2.90 -0.02
N GLU A 245 7.92 -2.76 1.17
CA GLU A 245 9.32 -2.37 1.38
C GLU A 245 9.97 -3.32 2.39
N LYS A 246 11.27 -3.56 2.23
CA LYS A 246 12.09 -4.22 3.24
C LYS A 246 12.26 -3.30 4.43
N ILE A 247 12.14 -3.84 5.63
CA ILE A 247 12.40 -3.11 6.89
C ILE A 247 13.43 -3.83 7.72
N GLU A 248 14.05 -3.10 8.63
CA GLU A 248 14.93 -3.63 9.65
C GLU A 248 14.29 -3.40 11.03
N ILE A 249 14.42 -4.36 11.92
CA ILE A 249 14.08 -4.21 13.33
C ILE A 249 15.40 -4.23 14.09
N LEU A 250 15.76 -3.09 14.64
CA LEU A 250 17.01 -2.91 15.37
C LEU A 250 17.00 -3.68 16.71
N PRO A 251 18.15 -3.97 17.31
CA PRO A 251 18.23 -4.72 18.58
C PRO A 251 17.45 -4.11 19.74
N ASP A 252 17.20 -2.80 19.73
CA ASP A 252 16.37 -2.10 20.73
C ASP A 252 14.87 -2.10 20.39
N GLY A 253 14.47 -2.82 19.35
CA GLY A 253 13.10 -2.90 18.84
C GLY A 253 12.67 -1.71 17.99
N THR A 254 13.57 -0.79 17.66
CA THR A 254 13.26 0.34 16.76
C THR A 254 13.14 -0.13 15.31
N VAL A 255 12.11 0.36 14.64
CA VAL A 255 11.94 0.20 13.18
C VAL A 255 12.20 1.57 12.55
N PRO A 256 13.32 1.78 11.85
CA PRO A 256 13.59 3.02 11.14
C PRO A 256 12.53 3.30 10.06
N THR A 257 12.23 4.57 9.84
CA THR A 257 11.39 4.96 8.69
C THR A 257 12.08 4.55 7.39
N VAL A 258 11.36 3.84 6.52
CA VAL A 258 11.89 3.40 5.23
C VAL A 258 11.42 4.29 4.10
N GLU A 259 12.26 4.39 3.09
CA GLU A 259 11.94 5.10 1.86
C GLU A 259 10.95 4.29 1.02
N MET A 260 9.98 4.96 0.38
CA MET A 260 9.16 4.35 -0.65
C MET A 260 9.97 4.17 -1.92
N THR A 261 9.98 2.93 -2.45
CA THR A 261 10.74 2.56 -3.64
C THR A 261 9.88 1.90 -4.72
N SER A 262 10.50 1.58 -5.83
CA SER A 262 9.93 0.74 -6.89
C SER A 262 10.38 -0.72 -6.79
N LEU A 263 11.13 -1.08 -5.75
CA LEU A 263 11.85 -2.35 -5.64
C LEU A 263 10.93 -3.54 -5.37
N GLY A 264 9.86 -3.34 -4.60
CA GLY A 264 9.10 -4.49 -4.14
C GLY A 264 9.96 -5.40 -3.27
N PHE A 265 10.20 -6.63 -3.71
CA PHE A 265 11.02 -7.61 -2.98
C PHE A 265 12.50 -7.64 -3.43
N GLU A 266 12.84 -6.90 -4.49
CA GLU A 266 14.18 -6.88 -5.06
C GLU A 266 15.13 -5.97 -4.27
N ASP A 267 16.44 -6.18 -4.46
CA ASP A 267 17.49 -5.28 -3.95
C ASP A 267 17.79 -4.14 -4.94
N SER A 268 17.65 -4.44 -6.23
CA SER A 268 17.78 -3.49 -7.35
C SER A 268 17.01 -4.01 -8.55
N LEU A 269 16.51 -3.11 -9.38
CA LEU A 269 15.84 -3.44 -10.64
C LEU A 269 16.89 -3.52 -11.77
N ASP A 270 16.70 -4.46 -12.69
CA ASP A 270 17.50 -4.57 -13.92
C ASP A 270 16.99 -3.57 -14.97
N PRO A 271 17.73 -2.50 -15.32
CA PRO A 271 17.24 -1.47 -16.22
C PRO A 271 16.95 -1.98 -17.65
N PHE A 272 17.48 -3.14 -18.02
CA PHE A 272 17.35 -3.75 -19.33
C PHE A 272 16.14 -4.69 -19.47
N LYS A 273 15.29 -4.74 -18.45
CA LYS A 273 13.96 -5.37 -18.50
C LYS A 273 12.86 -4.30 -18.64
N PRO A 274 11.78 -4.58 -19.35
CA PRO A 274 10.63 -3.66 -19.40
C PRO A 274 9.92 -3.62 -18.06
N TYR A 275 9.56 -2.41 -17.62
CA TYR A 275 8.78 -2.20 -16.40
C TYR A 275 7.51 -1.42 -16.72
N PRO A 276 6.38 -1.81 -16.12
CA PRO A 276 5.17 -1.01 -16.19
C PRO A 276 5.38 0.32 -15.46
N ALA A 277 4.85 1.39 -16.01
CA ALA A 277 5.04 2.74 -15.47
C ALA A 277 4.48 2.91 -14.04
N ASP A 278 3.52 2.08 -13.66
CA ASP A 278 2.83 2.14 -12.38
C ASP A 278 3.66 1.68 -11.17
N ILE A 279 4.91 1.21 -11.37
CA ILE A 279 5.86 1.01 -10.26
C ILE A 279 6.49 2.32 -9.75
N ALA A 280 6.10 3.47 -10.32
CA ALA A 280 6.59 4.77 -9.87
C ALA A 280 6.38 4.96 -8.37
N CYS A 281 7.42 5.38 -7.67
CA CYS A 281 7.40 5.72 -6.25
C CYS A 281 7.44 7.23 -6.01
N VAL A 282 7.71 8.04 -7.04
CA VAL A 282 7.64 9.51 -7.02
C VAL A 282 6.63 9.95 -8.08
N LEU A 283 5.62 10.71 -7.68
CA LEU A 283 4.64 11.34 -8.56
C LEU A 283 4.34 12.74 -8.06
N LYS A 284 4.84 13.78 -8.77
CA LYS A 284 4.63 15.19 -8.41
C LYS A 284 3.95 15.95 -9.55
N GLY A 285 3.24 17.01 -9.19
CA GLY A 285 2.62 17.93 -10.16
C GLY A 285 1.23 17.51 -10.63
N GLY A 286 0.61 16.49 -10.03
CA GLY A 286 -0.77 16.11 -10.29
C GLY A 286 -0.96 14.95 -11.27
N CYS A 287 0.10 14.33 -11.77
CA CYS A 287 0.00 13.03 -12.43
C CYS A 287 -0.31 11.93 -11.42
N PHE A 288 -0.99 10.89 -11.87
CA PHE A 288 -1.39 9.78 -11.00
C PHE A 288 -1.51 8.47 -11.77
N ILE A 289 -1.47 7.36 -11.03
CA ILE A 289 -1.69 6.03 -11.59
C ILE A 289 -3.20 5.81 -11.76
N THR A 290 -3.65 5.44 -12.98
CA THR A 290 -5.01 4.97 -13.23
C THR A 290 -5.06 3.46 -13.31
N GLU A 291 -6.17 2.89 -12.89
CA GLU A 291 -6.46 1.46 -12.99
C GLU A 291 -7.58 1.23 -13.99
N LYS A 292 -7.27 0.59 -15.11
CA LYS A 292 -8.28 0.11 -16.08
C LYS A 292 -8.91 -1.19 -15.60
N ASP A 293 -8.07 -2.06 -15.06
CA ASP A 293 -8.41 -3.32 -14.41
C ASP A 293 -7.31 -3.71 -13.41
N ILE A 294 -7.35 -4.90 -12.83
CA ILE A 294 -6.37 -5.34 -11.81
C ILE A 294 -4.95 -5.53 -12.38
N PHE A 295 -4.80 -5.65 -13.69
CA PHE A 295 -3.52 -5.92 -14.36
C PHE A 295 -3.05 -4.76 -15.23
N THR A 296 -3.95 -3.86 -15.63
CA THR A 296 -3.65 -2.79 -16.60
C THR A 296 -3.70 -1.43 -15.94
N ARG A 297 -2.55 -0.79 -15.83
CA ARG A 297 -2.37 0.52 -15.25
C ARG A 297 -1.49 1.40 -16.13
N SER A 298 -1.63 2.69 -15.99
CA SER A 298 -0.77 3.69 -16.62
C SER A 298 -0.68 4.94 -15.75
N ILE A 299 0.34 5.76 -15.96
CA ILE A 299 0.38 7.10 -15.37
C ILE A 299 -0.32 8.04 -16.31
N VAL A 300 -1.27 8.79 -15.80
CA VAL A 300 -2.13 9.73 -16.55
C VAL A 300 -2.07 11.13 -15.97
N ASN A 301 -2.72 12.07 -16.65
CA ASN A 301 -2.69 13.49 -16.31
C ASN A 301 -1.26 14.05 -16.25
N ILE A 302 -0.40 13.53 -17.12
CA ILE A 302 0.99 13.98 -17.24
C ILE A 302 1.00 15.34 -17.95
N THR A 303 1.41 16.38 -17.23
CA THR A 303 1.48 17.76 -17.74
C THR A 303 2.93 18.28 -17.67
N GLU A 304 3.15 19.48 -18.16
CA GLU A 304 4.44 20.19 -18.11
C GLU A 304 5.04 20.20 -16.72
N GLY A 305 6.30 19.74 -16.60
CA GLY A 305 7.05 19.77 -15.35
C GLY A 305 6.62 18.79 -14.26
N ASN A 306 5.73 17.83 -14.58
CA ASN A 306 5.47 16.74 -13.65
C ASN A 306 6.75 15.94 -13.41
N VAL A 307 6.86 15.30 -12.23
CA VAL A 307 7.98 14.41 -11.93
C VAL A 307 7.47 13.01 -11.70
N ILE A 308 8.01 12.06 -12.47
CA ILE A 308 7.72 10.64 -12.36
C ILE A 308 9.03 9.93 -12.02
N GLY A 309 9.14 9.32 -10.86
CA GLY A 309 10.40 8.75 -10.39
C GLY A 309 10.31 7.29 -9.98
N TYR A 310 11.42 6.60 -10.20
CA TYR A 310 11.61 5.18 -9.97
C TYR A 310 12.92 4.94 -9.20
N LYS A 311 12.92 4.10 -8.19
CA LYS A 311 14.06 3.82 -7.31
C LYS A 311 14.12 2.32 -7.01
N TYR A 312 15.21 1.62 -7.20
CA TYR A 312 16.52 1.94 -7.78
C TYR A 312 16.86 0.91 -8.85
N PHE A 313 17.60 1.32 -9.88
CA PHE A 313 18.11 0.43 -10.94
C PHE A 313 19.61 0.22 -10.77
N ASP A 314 20.10 -1.01 -11.02
CA ASP A 314 21.52 -1.29 -11.10
C ASP A 314 21.93 -1.50 -12.55
N PHE A 315 22.68 -0.53 -13.08
CA PHE A 315 23.20 -0.54 -14.47
C PHE A 315 24.47 -1.39 -14.62
N GLY A 316 24.99 -1.97 -13.54
CA GLY A 316 26.24 -2.73 -13.53
C GLY A 316 27.49 -1.86 -13.43
N GLU A 317 28.65 -2.50 -13.44
CA GLU A 317 29.93 -1.82 -13.21
C GLU A 317 30.60 -1.29 -14.48
N ASP A 318 30.33 -1.90 -15.63
CA ASP A 318 30.96 -1.56 -16.91
C ASP A 318 29.95 -1.43 -18.04
N PHE A 319 30.06 -0.33 -18.78
CA PHE A 319 29.31 -0.09 -19.99
C PHE A 319 30.23 0.45 -21.08
N SER A 320 30.51 -0.37 -22.08
CA SER A 320 31.49 -0.06 -23.14
C SER A 320 31.08 1.12 -24.04
N SER A 321 29.80 1.42 -24.17
CA SER A 321 29.27 2.56 -24.93
C SER A 321 29.13 3.80 -24.03
N LYS A 322 29.39 4.99 -24.58
CA LYS A 322 29.15 6.28 -23.89
C LYS A 322 27.69 6.65 -23.83
N THR A 323 26.84 5.97 -24.60
CA THR A 323 25.41 6.21 -24.67
C THR A 323 24.65 4.89 -24.69
N MET A 324 23.44 4.92 -24.17
CA MET A 324 22.44 3.85 -24.25
C MET A 324 21.12 4.43 -24.76
N LYS A 325 20.18 3.58 -25.05
CA LYS A 325 18.81 3.99 -25.42
C LYS A 325 17.86 3.80 -24.27
N ILE A 326 16.80 4.60 -24.26
CA ILE A 326 15.60 4.37 -23.43
C ILE A 326 14.39 4.37 -24.35
N ALA A 327 13.47 3.46 -24.12
CA ALA A 327 12.17 3.42 -24.82
C ALA A 327 11.05 3.68 -23.80
N LEU A 328 10.11 4.52 -24.18
CA LEU A 328 8.87 4.81 -23.47
C LEU A 328 7.69 4.37 -24.32
N LYS A 329 6.84 3.50 -23.78
CA LYS A 329 5.57 3.12 -24.40
C LYS A 329 4.48 4.05 -23.87
N VAL A 330 3.85 4.78 -24.76
CA VAL A 330 2.90 5.82 -24.42
C VAL A 330 1.60 5.71 -25.22
N ARG A 331 0.52 6.23 -24.63
CA ARG A 331 -0.68 6.61 -25.36
C ARG A 331 -0.64 8.11 -25.60
N GLY A 332 -0.68 8.51 -26.87
CA GLY A 332 -0.63 9.92 -27.28
C GLY A 332 -1.93 10.66 -26.97
N MET A 333 -1.80 11.94 -26.66
CA MET A 333 -2.92 12.85 -26.39
C MET A 333 -3.06 13.96 -27.43
N GLY A 334 -2.47 13.76 -28.63
CA GLY A 334 -2.53 14.72 -29.74
C GLY A 334 -1.54 15.87 -29.61
N THR A 335 -0.65 15.87 -28.63
CA THR A 335 0.35 16.92 -28.38
C THR A 335 1.75 16.30 -28.47
N VAL A 336 2.69 17.00 -29.10
CA VAL A 336 4.11 16.63 -29.06
C VAL A 336 4.70 16.99 -27.68
N ALA A 337 5.57 16.13 -27.18
CA ALA A 337 6.23 16.34 -25.90
C ALA A 337 7.70 15.92 -25.98
N LYS A 338 8.47 16.36 -25.00
CA LYS A 338 9.85 15.96 -24.76
C LYS A 338 10.00 15.55 -23.31
N VAL A 339 10.45 14.34 -23.05
CA VAL A 339 10.71 13.85 -21.70
C VAL A 339 12.19 13.96 -21.41
N ALA A 340 12.54 14.80 -20.43
CA ALA A 340 13.89 14.84 -19.88
C ALA A 340 14.08 13.66 -18.92
N VAL A 341 15.18 12.92 -19.07
CA VAL A 341 15.55 11.77 -18.24
C VAL A 341 16.69 12.18 -17.31
N TYR A 342 16.49 12.01 -16.02
CA TYR A 342 17.50 12.33 -14.99
C TYR A 342 17.90 11.06 -14.22
N ALA A 343 19.12 11.08 -13.73
CA ALA A 343 19.63 10.12 -12.76
C ALA A 343 19.86 10.85 -11.43
N ASP A 344 19.33 10.29 -10.34
CA ASP A 344 19.46 10.69 -8.95
C ASP A 344 18.87 12.06 -8.57
N ASP A 345 19.26 13.14 -9.21
CA ASP A 345 18.85 14.50 -8.85
C ASP A 345 18.27 15.24 -10.06
N TYR A 346 16.95 15.35 -10.11
CA TYR A 346 16.25 16.07 -11.19
C TYR A 346 16.14 17.57 -10.95
N GLU A 347 16.45 18.06 -9.75
CA GLU A 347 16.34 19.48 -9.39
C GLU A 347 17.65 20.25 -9.67
N ASN A 348 18.81 19.62 -9.43
CA ASN A 348 20.10 20.30 -9.47
C ASN A 348 21.08 19.71 -10.49
N SER A 349 20.70 18.68 -11.25
CA SER A 349 21.55 18.08 -12.28
C SER A 349 21.04 18.34 -13.70
N GLU A 350 21.92 18.15 -14.69
CA GLU A 350 21.52 18.12 -16.09
C GLU A 350 20.91 16.76 -16.43
N PRO A 351 19.90 16.71 -17.32
CA PRO A 351 19.37 15.45 -17.78
C PRO A 351 20.42 14.59 -18.47
N VAL A 352 20.37 13.31 -18.24
CA VAL A 352 21.23 12.33 -18.93
C VAL A 352 20.84 12.14 -20.40
N GLY A 353 19.65 12.59 -20.78
CA GLY A 353 19.16 12.61 -22.16
C GLY A 353 17.68 12.91 -22.26
N TYR A 354 17.13 12.74 -23.46
CA TYR A 354 15.76 13.11 -23.78
C TYR A 354 15.08 12.04 -24.65
N VAL A 355 13.75 11.96 -24.52
CA VAL A 355 12.88 11.19 -25.43
C VAL A 355 11.86 12.15 -26.05
N ASP A 356 11.86 12.28 -27.35
CA ASP A 356 10.83 13.05 -28.07
C ASP A 356 9.59 12.17 -28.28
N ILE A 357 8.43 12.67 -27.85
CA ILE A 357 7.13 11.99 -27.92
C ILE A 357 6.29 12.66 -29.03
N GLY A 358 5.80 11.83 -29.94
CA GLY A 358 4.88 12.28 -30.99
C GLY A 358 3.43 12.39 -30.51
N THR A 359 2.51 12.71 -31.40
CA THR A 359 1.11 12.96 -31.08
C THR A 359 0.27 11.71 -30.87
N GLY A 360 0.73 10.54 -31.34
CA GLY A 360 -0.01 9.27 -31.33
C GLY A 360 0.51 8.27 -30.33
N ASP A 361 -0.21 7.15 -30.22
CA ASP A 361 0.22 5.97 -29.46
C ASP A 361 1.49 5.37 -30.09
N GLY A 362 2.40 4.88 -29.25
CA GLY A 362 3.61 4.23 -29.76
C GLY A 362 4.70 4.00 -28.72
N VAL A 363 5.80 3.46 -29.21
CA VAL A 363 7.06 3.32 -28.48
C VAL A 363 8.04 4.35 -29.00
N TYR A 364 8.41 5.30 -28.15
CA TYR A 364 9.33 6.40 -28.51
C TYR A 364 10.68 6.15 -27.86
N THR A 365 11.74 6.31 -28.61
CA THR A 365 13.11 6.00 -28.18
C THR A 365 13.97 7.26 -28.13
N GLY A 366 14.69 7.42 -27.03
CA GLY A 366 15.68 8.47 -26.87
C GLY A 366 17.09 7.92 -26.61
N ILE A 367 18.08 8.78 -26.77
CA ILE A 367 19.48 8.49 -26.43
C ILE A 367 19.82 9.19 -25.12
N VAL A 368 20.40 8.44 -24.19
CA VAL A 368 20.84 8.92 -22.89
C VAL A 368 22.32 8.57 -22.67
N LYS A 369 23.02 9.33 -21.81
CA LYS A 369 24.36 8.96 -21.35
C LYS A 369 24.31 7.59 -20.68
N SER A 370 25.32 6.78 -20.87
CA SER A 370 25.47 5.51 -20.16
C SER A 370 25.62 5.74 -18.68
N LEU A 371 24.89 4.96 -17.89
CA LEU A 371 24.94 4.92 -16.44
C LEU A 371 25.65 3.64 -15.99
N THR A 372 26.31 3.68 -14.84
CA THR A 372 26.91 2.53 -14.17
C THR A 372 26.61 2.59 -12.68
N GLY A 373 26.43 1.41 -12.06
CA GLY A 373 26.03 1.33 -10.66
C GLY A 373 24.56 1.58 -10.42
N ARG A 374 24.20 1.90 -9.19
CA ARG A 374 22.82 2.02 -8.71
C ARG A 374 22.33 3.46 -8.79
N HIS A 375 21.24 3.68 -9.51
CA HIS A 375 20.63 5.00 -9.73
C HIS A 375 19.11 4.99 -9.56
N SER A 376 18.57 6.09 -9.09
CA SER A 376 17.16 6.45 -9.28
C SER A 376 16.99 7.14 -10.64
N ILE A 377 15.83 6.95 -11.27
CA ILE A 377 15.52 7.50 -12.59
C ILE A 377 14.27 8.37 -12.49
N PHE A 378 14.36 9.57 -13.06
CA PHE A 378 13.22 10.49 -13.10
C PHE A 378 12.92 10.92 -14.53
N PHE A 379 11.63 10.99 -14.84
CA PHE A 379 11.11 11.54 -16.09
C PHE A 379 10.42 12.86 -15.78
N VAL A 380 10.87 13.91 -16.48
CA VAL A 380 10.26 15.25 -16.41
C VAL A 380 9.77 15.62 -17.80
N PRO A 381 8.46 15.57 -18.04
CA PRO A 381 7.87 15.88 -19.34
C PRO A 381 7.75 17.39 -19.56
N HIS A 382 7.99 17.77 -20.80
CA HIS A 382 7.81 19.13 -21.31
C HIS A 382 6.98 19.09 -22.59
N HIS A 383 6.11 20.08 -22.80
CA HIS A 383 5.44 20.18 -24.09
C HIS A 383 6.43 20.60 -25.20
N GLY A 384 6.25 20.04 -26.40
CA GLY A 384 7.08 20.36 -27.57
C GLY A 384 6.55 21.53 -28.41
N VAL A 385 5.59 22.31 -27.89
CA VAL A 385 4.95 23.40 -28.62
C VAL A 385 5.67 24.72 -28.30
N GLU A 386 6.04 25.45 -29.35
CA GLU A 386 6.72 26.74 -29.27
C GLU A 386 5.77 27.90 -29.59
N GLY A 387 6.15 29.11 -29.20
CA GLY A 387 5.45 30.35 -29.53
C GLY A 387 4.38 30.75 -28.50
N TRP A 388 3.51 31.66 -28.90
CA TRP A 388 2.51 32.30 -28.02
C TRP A 388 1.42 31.34 -27.49
N THR A 389 1.26 30.18 -28.11
CA THR A 389 0.32 29.14 -27.64
C THR A 389 0.92 28.22 -26.57
N ALA A 390 2.20 28.34 -26.26
CA ALA A 390 2.91 27.45 -25.35
C ALA A 390 2.25 27.38 -23.95
N ASP A 391 1.80 28.54 -23.41
CA ASP A 391 1.15 28.58 -22.09
C ASP A 391 -0.15 27.77 -22.02
N TYR A 392 -0.88 27.65 -23.12
CA TYR A 392 -2.08 26.82 -23.19
C TYR A 392 -1.76 25.33 -22.99
N PHE A 393 -0.59 24.88 -23.48
CA PHE A 393 -0.20 23.48 -23.39
C PHE A 393 0.41 23.08 -22.07
N LYS A 394 0.85 24.02 -21.23
CA LYS A 394 1.40 23.73 -19.88
C LYS A 394 0.43 22.97 -18.96
N ILE A 395 -0.87 23.18 -19.13
CA ILE A 395 -1.92 22.55 -18.32
C ILE A 395 -2.62 21.38 -19.00
N LYS A 396 -2.23 21.07 -20.24
CA LYS A 396 -2.83 19.97 -21.00
C LYS A 396 -2.10 18.66 -20.75
N PRO A 397 -2.82 17.54 -20.61
CA PRO A 397 -2.18 16.24 -20.63
C PRO A 397 -1.41 16.03 -21.94
N LEU A 398 -0.17 15.60 -21.82
CA LEU A 398 0.75 15.42 -22.94
C LEU A 398 0.66 14.00 -23.53
N PHE A 399 0.65 13.01 -22.64
CA PHE A 399 0.54 11.59 -22.96
C PHE A 399 0.17 10.80 -21.71
N GLU A 400 -0.15 9.51 -21.86
CA GLU A 400 -0.18 8.53 -20.77
C GLU A 400 1.07 7.64 -20.87
N LEU A 401 1.73 7.34 -19.76
CA LEU A 401 2.90 6.46 -19.74
C LEU A 401 2.49 5.06 -19.28
N GLU A 402 2.78 4.05 -20.12
CA GLU A 402 2.42 2.65 -19.89
C GLU A 402 3.61 1.79 -19.41
N GLU A 403 4.78 1.95 -20.07
CA GLU A 403 5.95 1.09 -19.86
C GLU A 403 7.23 1.81 -20.25
N PHE A 404 8.35 1.41 -19.69
CA PHE A 404 9.67 1.88 -20.13
C PHE A 404 10.73 0.79 -19.99
N VAL A 405 11.83 0.94 -20.75
CA VAL A 405 13.00 0.04 -20.70
C VAL A 405 14.25 0.75 -21.20
N PHE A 406 15.39 0.49 -20.59
CA PHE A 406 16.69 0.87 -21.14
C PHE A 406 17.23 -0.25 -22.05
N MET A 407 18.04 0.13 -23.03
CA MET A 407 18.61 -0.79 -24.02
C MET A 407 20.08 -0.44 -24.23
N LYS A 408 20.91 -1.47 -24.30
CA LYS A 408 22.37 -1.37 -24.60
C LYS A 408 22.60 -0.95 -26.04
#